data_7a9b78ff53342390f9e44201766ee3ce
#
_entry.id   7a9b78ff53342390f9e44201766ee3ce
#
_cell.length_a   1.000
_cell.length_b   1.000
_cell.length_c   1.000
_cell.angle_alpha   90.00
_cell.angle_beta   90.00
_cell.angle_gamma   90.00
#
_symmetry.space_group_name_H-M   'P 1'
#
loop_
_entity.id
_entity.type
_entity.pdbx_description
1 polymer ?
#
loop_
_entity_poly.entity_id
_entity_poly.type
_entity_poly.pdbx_seq_one_letter_code
_entity_poly.pdbx_strand_id
1 'polypeptide(L)'
;MCSNEKRPTRQAKIRVYREKIRAEGRAGHAAHKGEAGEGRRRRRLAQRLSQRWRRLQRRYGLSREDYETLLARQGGACGICKQPVAEPLVVDRSRATGRVRGLLCRRCKAGLVCFEEDPRLLMRAAAYRERAVPDDLS
;
A
#
# COMPACT_ATOMS: atom_id res chain seq x y z
N MET A 1 57.06 -34.98 20.47
CA MET A 1 55.72 -35.44 20.79
C MET A 1 54.92 -35.50 19.51
N CYS A 2 54.80 -36.68 18.88
CA CYS A 2 54.05 -36.82 17.62
C CYS A 2 52.57 -37.03 17.95
N SER A 3 51.72 -36.05 17.57
CA SER A 3 50.23 -36.15 17.70
C SER A 3 49.73 -37.22 16.73
N ASN A 4 49.26 -38.34 17.27
CA ASN A 4 48.68 -39.42 16.47
C ASN A 4 47.26 -39.07 16.05
N GLU A 5 47.11 -38.31 14.99
CA GLU A 5 45.81 -38.04 14.37
C GLU A 5 45.28 -39.34 13.74
N LYS A 6 44.29 -39.93 14.40
CA LYS A 6 43.58 -41.11 13.90
C LYS A 6 42.83 -40.76 12.59
N ARG A 7 43.31 -41.30 11.45
CA ARG A 7 42.64 -41.11 10.16
C ARG A 7 41.16 -41.55 10.24
N PRO A 8 40.24 -40.74 9.76
CA PRO A 8 38.81 -41.05 9.85
C PRO A 8 38.49 -42.34 9.06
N THR A 9 37.66 -43.20 9.65
CA THR A 9 37.21 -44.44 9.04
C THR A 9 36.42 -44.21 7.75
N ARG A 10 36.40 -45.21 6.85
CA ARG A 10 35.63 -45.14 5.61
C ARG A 10 34.16 -44.77 5.87
N GLN A 11 33.54 -45.32 6.91
CA GLN A 11 32.17 -45.01 7.31
C GLN A 11 31.98 -43.56 7.77
N ALA A 12 32.95 -42.97 8.51
CA ALA A 12 32.93 -41.58 8.91
C ALA A 12 32.97 -40.63 7.68
N LYS A 13 33.79 -40.95 6.69
CA LYS A 13 33.86 -40.19 5.42
C LYS A 13 32.55 -40.24 4.64
N ILE A 14 31.92 -41.40 4.56
CA ILE A 14 30.60 -41.58 3.87
C ILE A 14 29.50 -40.79 4.60
N ARG A 15 29.50 -40.79 5.94
CA ARG A 15 28.56 -40.03 6.73
C ARG A 15 28.66 -38.53 6.47
N VAL A 16 29.88 -37.95 6.55
CA VAL A 16 30.13 -36.54 6.27
C VAL A 16 29.72 -36.14 4.84
N TYR A 17 30.03 -36.99 3.87
CA TYR A 17 29.62 -36.76 2.48
C TYR A 17 28.08 -36.73 2.32
N ARG A 18 27.36 -37.69 2.94
CA ARG A 18 25.89 -37.71 2.91
C ARG A 18 25.27 -36.50 3.61
N GLU A 19 25.84 -36.03 4.71
CA GLU A 19 25.38 -34.86 5.43
C GLU A 19 25.57 -33.58 4.58
N LYS A 20 26.71 -33.47 3.87
CA LYS A 20 26.98 -32.36 2.94
C LYS A 20 25.97 -32.31 1.79
N ILE A 21 25.72 -33.43 1.12
CA ILE A 21 24.73 -33.50 0.03
C ILE A 21 23.32 -33.14 0.51
N ARG A 22 22.93 -33.58 1.72
CA ARG A 22 21.64 -33.24 2.32
C ARG A 22 21.53 -31.75 2.68
N ALA A 23 22.62 -31.14 3.13
CA ALA A 23 22.69 -29.72 3.45
C ALA A 23 22.57 -28.86 2.18
N GLU A 24 23.33 -29.21 1.13
CA GLU A 24 23.28 -28.53 -0.17
C GLU A 24 21.87 -28.65 -0.83
N GLY A 25 21.24 -29.83 -0.77
CA GLY A 25 19.90 -30.02 -1.26
C GLY A 25 18.86 -29.20 -0.50
N ARG A 26 18.98 -29.05 0.84
CA ARG A 26 18.08 -28.19 1.63
C ARG A 26 18.27 -26.71 1.32
N ALA A 27 19.51 -26.26 1.14
CA ALA A 27 19.83 -24.89 0.76
C ALA A 27 19.26 -24.52 -0.62
N GLY A 28 19.43 -25.40 -1.61
CA GLY A 28 18.85 -25.22 -2.94
C GLY A 28 17.31 -25.17 -2.94
N HIS A 29 16.65 -26.03 -2.15
CA HIS A 29 15.19 -26.00 -2.02
C HIS A 29 14.67 -24.74 -1.32
N ALA A 30 15.38 -24.22 -0.31
CA ALA A 30 15.02 -23.00 0.38
C ALA A 30 15.16 -21.76 -0.53
N ALA A 31 16.24 -21.67 -1.30
CA ALA A 31 16.46 -20.62 -2.28
C ALA A 31 15.36 -20.58 -3.37
N HIS A 32 15.07 -21.73 -3.97
CA HIS A 32 14.01 -21.88 -4.99
C HIS A 32 12.61 -21.52 -4.46
N LYS A 33 12.33 -21.81 -3.19
CA LYS A 33 11.04 -21.47 -2.55
C LYS A 33 10.92 -19.95 -2.31
N GLY A 34 12.02 -19.27 -2.03
CA GLY A 34 12.10 -17.81 -1.90
C GLY A 34 11.78 -17.09 -3.22
N GLU A 35 12.48 -17.42 -4.29
CA GLU A 35 12.29 -16.83 -5.62
C GLU A 35 10.88 -17.06 -6.18
N ALA A 36 10.34 -18.27 -6.04
CA ALA A 36 8.95 -18.57 -6.42
C ALA A 36 7.93 -17.77 -5.57
N GLY A 37 8.25 -17.44 -4.33
CA GLY A 37 7.44 -16.61 -3.45
C GLY A 37 7.41 -15.15 -3.91
N GLU A 38 8.55 -14.60 -4.25
CA GLU A 38 8.67 -13.23 -4.77
C GLU A 38 7.99 -13.06 -6.12
N GLY A 39 8.16 -13.99 -7.04
CA GLY A 39 7.47 -13.98 -8.32
C GLY A 39 5.95 -13.97 -8.16
N ARG A 40 5.40 -14.76 -7.23
CA ARG A 40 3.97 -14.75 -6.90
C ARG A 40 3.51 -13.42 -6.30
N ARG A 41 4.30 -12.81 -5.40
CA ARG A 41 3.99 -11.49 -4.81
C ARG A 41 3.97 -10.41 -5.90
N ARG A 42 4.95 -10.37 -6.79
CA ARG A 42 5.02 -9.42 -7.92
C ARG A 42 3.81 -9.57 -8.85
N ARG A 43 3.44 -10.79 -9.23
CA ARG A 43 2.25 -11.05 -10.06
C ARG A 43 0.95 -10.59 -9.38
N ARG A 44 0.77 -10.88 -8.08
CA ARG A 44 -0.40 -10.41 -7.31
C ARG A 44 -0.47 -8.89 -7.23
N LEU A 45 0.66 -8.23 -7.02
CA LEU A 45 0.72 -6.77 -7.00
C LEU A 45 0.35 -6.18 -8.37
N ALA A 46 0.94 -6.69 -9.45
CA ALA A 46 0.63 -6.29 -10.82
C ALA A 46 -0.86 -6.46 -11.15
N GLN A 47 -1.46 -7.59 -10.76
CA GLN A 47 -2.91 -7.83 -10.93
C GLN A 47 -3.76 -6.83 -10.15
N ARG A 48 -3.42 -6.55 -8.87
CA ARG A 48 -4.14 -5.55 -8.06
C ARG A 48 -4.07 -4.15 -8.68
N LEU A 49 -2.89 -3.76 -9.18
CA LEU A 49 -2.71 -2.47 -9.86
C LEU A 49 -3.53 -2.41 -11.15
N SER A 50 -3.48 -3.44 -12.01
CA SER A 50 -4.31 -3.52 -13.21
C SER A 50 -5.80 -3.42 -12.90
N GLN A 51 -6.28 -4.15 -11.88
CA GLN A 51 -7.68 -4.09 -11.46
C GLN A 51 -8.08 -2.71 -10.94
N ARG A 52 -7.17 -2.03 -10.21
CA ARG A 52 -7.38 -0.67 -9.74
C ARG A 52 -7.58 0.28 -10.91
N TRP A 53 -6.69 0.26 -11.91
CA TRP A 53 -6.76 1.13 -13.08
C TRP A 53 -8.02 0.87 -13.92
N ARG A 54 -8.35 -0.40 -14.17
CA ARG A 54 -9.60 -0.77 -14.86
C ARG A 54 -10.84 -0.25 -14.11
N ARG A 55 -10.84 -0.28 -12.77
CA ARG A 55 -11.93 0.26 -11.95
C ARG A 55 -12.03 1.78 -12.07
N LEU A 56 -10.91 2.51 -12.02
CA LEU A 56 -10.88 3.96 -12.18
C LEU A 56 -11.37 4.38 -13.56
N GLN A 57 -10.91 3.71 -14.60
CA GLN A 57 -11.38 3.95 -15.97
C GLN A 57 -12.89 3.74 -16.12
N ARG A 58 -13.41 2.60 -15.63
CA ARG A 58 -14.86 2.32 -15.75
C ARG A 58 -15.73 3.26 -14.93
N ARG A 59 -15.27 3.62 -13.72
CA ARG A 59 -16.10 4.39 -12.78
C ARG A 59 -16.00 5.90 -12.97
N TYR A 60 -14.86 6.40 -13.41
CA TYR A 60 -14.54 7.83 -13.47
C TYR A 60 -14.05 8.30 -14.84
N GLY A 61 -13.84 7.40 -15.80
CA GLY A 61 -13.24 7.72 -17.09
C GLY A 61 -11.75 8.11 -17.01
N LEU A 62 -11.08 7.85 -15.86
CA LEU A 62 -9.70 8.25 -15.66
C LEU A 62 -8.74 7.15 -16.08
N SER A 63 -7.80 7.48 -16.96
CA SER A 63 -6.61 6.68 -17.21
C SER A 63 -5.62 6.76 -16.03
N ARG A 64 -4.54 5.99 -16.11
CA ARG A 64 -3.45 6.09 -15.15
C ARG A 64 -2.78 7.46 -15.24
N GLU A 65 -2.53 7.91 -16.44
CA GLU A 65 -1.89 9.20 -16.77
C GLU A 65 -2.71 10.38 -16.24
N ASP A 66 -4.04 10.33 -16.38
CA ASP A 66 -4.94 11.34 -15.82
C ASP A 66 -4.85 11.41 -14.31
N TYR A 67 -4.82 10.25 -13.66
CA TYR A 67 -4.67 10.18 -12.19
C TYR A 67 -3.31 10.74 -11.74
N GLU A 68 -2.23 10.38 -12.41
CA GLU A 68 -0.88 10.86 -12.10
C GLU A 68 -0.78 12.38 -12.34
N THR A 69 -1.42 12.90 -13.39
CA THR A 69 -1.51 14.35 -13.66
C THR A 69 -2.26 15.08 -12.56
N LEU A 70 -3.41 14.56 -12.12
CA LEU A 70 -4.17 15.13 -10.99
C LEU A 70 -3.34 15.12 -9.72
N LEU A 71 -2.64 14.02 -9.44
CA LEU A 71 -1.78 13.89 -8.27
C LEU A 71 -0.63 14.91 -8.30
N ALA A 72 0.02 15.08 -9.43
CA ALA A 72 1.08 16.07 -9.62
C ALA A 72 0.58 17.50 -9.42
N ARG A 73 -0.59 17.85 -9.98
CA ARG A 73 -1.22 19.17 -9.78
C ARG A 73 -1.54 19.48 -8.31
N GLN A 74 -1.76 18.45 -7.50
CA GLN A 74 -2.01 18.57 -6.06
C GLN A 74 -0.74 18.49 -5.21
N GLY A 75 0.45 18.40 -5.83
CA GLY A 75 1.74 18.25 -5.13
C GLY A 75 1.88 16.92 -4.39
N GLY A 76 1.27 15.85 -4.91
CA GLY A 76 1.31 14.53 -4.29
C GLY A 76 0.46 14.37 -3.03
N ALA A 77 -0.37 15.37 -2.68
CA ALA A 77 -1.08 15.47 -1.42
C ALA A 77 -2.62 15.48 -1.59
N CYS A 78 -3.33 15.28 -0.48
CA CYS A 78 -4.79 15.39 -0.45
C CYS A 78 -5.26 16.80 -0.83
N GLY A 79 -6.26 16.92 -1.70
CA GLY A 79 -6.80 18.20 -2.17
C GLY A 79 -7.41 19.07 -1.08
N ILE A 80 -7.84 18.49 0.06
CA ILE A 80 -8.42 19.23 1.19
C ILE A 80 -7.39 19.49 2.29
N CYS A 81 -6.88 18.44 2.95
CA CYS A 81 -6.00 18.62 4.11
C CYS A 81 -4.55 18.89 3.75
N LYS A 82 -4.18 18.82 2.48
CA LYS A 82 -2.82 19.06 1.96
C LYS A 82 -1.74 18.15 2.56
N GLN A 83 -2.13 17.10 3.27
CA GLN A 83 -1.19 16.15 3.85
C GLN A 83 -0.79 15.10 2.80
N PRO A 84 0.50 14.77 2.70
CA PRO A 84 0.95 13.61 1.95
C PRO A 84 0.45 12.35 2.64
N VAL A 85 0.12 11.33 1.86
CA VAL A 85 -0.36 10.05 2.40
C VAL A 85 0.41 8.90 1.78
N ALA A 86 0.74 7.89 2.59
CA ALA A 86 1.42 6.68 2.12
C ALA A 86 0.50 5.81 1.24
N GLU A 87 -0.82 5.87 1.48
CA GLU A 87 -1.81 5.15 0.68
C GLU A 87 -2.23 5.95 -0.56
N PRO A 88 -2.59 5.26 -1.65
CA PRO A 88 -3.11 5.92 -2.84
C PRO A 88 -4.37 6.74 -2.53
N LEU A 89 -4.38 8.01 -2.94
CA LEU A 89 -5.54 8.89 -2.83
C LEU A 89 -6.75 8.32 -3.58
N VAL A 90 -7.95 8.63 -3.11
CA VAL A 90 -9.21 8.25 -3.75
C VAL A 90 -9.72 9.38 -4.64
N VAL A 91 -10.32 9.02 -5.77
CA VAL A 91 -10.92 10.00 -6.68
C VAL A 91 -12.16 10.59 -6.04
N ASP A 92 -12.21 11.90 -6.00
CA ASP A 92 -13.38 12.66 -5.61
C ASP A 92 -14.16 13.12 -6.83
N ARG A 93 -15.45 12.79 -6.88
CA ARG A 93 -16.37 13.13 -7.96
C ARG A 93 -17.60 13.79 -7.36
N SER A 94 -18.02 14.90 -7.95
CA SER A 94 -19.27 15.56 -7.60
C SER A 94 -20.47 14.64 -7.87
N ARG A 95 -21.34 14.49 -6.89
CA ARG A 95 -22.59 13.74 -7.06
C ARG A 95 -23.56 14.45 -8.00
N ALA A 96 -23.60 15.78 -7.93
CA ALA A 96 -24.51 16.61 -8.72
C ALA A 96 -24.12 16.64 -10.21
N THR A 97 -22.83 16.77 -10.52
CA THR A 97 -22.37 16.96 -11.91
C THR A 97 -21.69 15.73 -12.51
N GLY A 98 -21.36 14.74 -11.71
CA GLY A 98 -20.58 13.58 -12.14
C GLY A 98 -19.10 13.87 -12.46
N ARG A 99 -18.65 15.13 -12.39
CA ARG A 99 -17.28 15.53 -12.73
C ARG A 99 -16.29 15.20 -11.61
N VAL A 100 -15.08 14.79 -12.01
CA VAL A 100 -13.98 14.61 -11.07
C VAL A 100 -13.49 15.97 -10.59
N ARG A 101 -13.40 16.16 -9.28
CA ARG A 101 -12.92 17.38 -8.62
C ARG A 101 -11.43 17.29 -8.25
N GLY A 102 -10.95 16.09 -7.96
CA GLY A 102 -9.56 15.87 -7.54
C GLY A 102 -9.37 14.55 -6.79
N LEU A 103 -8.29 14.49 -6.04
CA LEU A 103 -7.88 13.32 -5.27
C LEU A 103 -7.86 13.67 -3.77
N LEU A 104 -8.44 12.81 -2.94
CA LEU A 104 -8.55 13.01 -1.51
C LEU A 104 -8.00 11.81 -0.73
N CYS A 105 -7.54 12.04 0.48
CA CYS A 105 -7.35 10.94 1.43
C CYS A 105 -8.71 10.38 1.88
N ARG A 106 -8.71 9.15 2.37
CA ARG A 106 -9.95 8.49 2.80
C ARG A 106 -10.72 9.27 3.86
N ARG A 107 -10.01 9.89 4.82
CA ARG A 107 -10.63 10.68 5.89
C ARG A 107 -11.37 11.90 5.34
N CYS A 108 -10.72 12.69 4.47
CA CYS A 108 -11.36 13.85 3.86
C CYS A 108 -12.54 13.47 2.96
N LYS A 109 -12.42 12.37 2.21
CA LYS A 109 -13.55 11.86 1.41
C LYS A 109 -14.72 11.42 2.28
N ALA A 110 -14.45 10.71 3.38
CA ALA A 110 -15.49 10.33 4.34
C ALA A 110 -16.15 11.55 4.99
N GLY A 111 -15.35 12.55 5.39
CA GLY A 111 -15.88 13.81 5.93
C GLY A 111 -16.84 14.50 4.98
N LEU A 112 -16.49 14.64 3.69
CA LEU A 112 -17.40 15.20 2.70
C LEU A 112 -18.72 14.41 2.58
N VAL A 113 -18.64 13.09 2.64
CA VAL A 113 -19.82 12.22 2.57
C VAL A 113 -20.73 12.40 3.81
N CYS A 114 -20.13 12.50 5.00
CA CYS A 114 -20.88 12.75 6.25
C CYS A 114 -21.64 14.07 6.22
N PHE A 115 -21.13 15.09 5.55
CA PHE A 115 -21.79 16.37 5.33
C PHE A 115 -22.55 16.43 4.00
N GLU A 116 -22.91 15.27 3.43
CA GLU A 116 -23.71 15.14 2.19
C GLU A 116 -23.13 15.87 0.97
N GLU A 117 -21.86 16.28 1.03
CA GLU A 117 -21.17 17.15 0.08
C GLU A 117 -21.85 18.54 -0.05
N ASP A 118 -22.69 18.94 0.94
CA ASP A 118 -23.36 20.24 0.98
C ASP A 118 -22.41 21.34 1.48
N PRO A 119 -22.08 22.35 0.64
CA PRO A 119 -21.21 23.44 1.03
C PRO A 119 -21.75 24.27 2.22
N ARG A 120 -23.08 24.41 2.32
CA ARG A 120 -23.71 25.17 3.41
C ARG A 120 -23.55 24.44 4.74
N LEU A 121 -23.71 23.14 4.74
CA LEU A 121 -23.53 22.32 5.94
C LEU A 121 -22.06 22.30 6.38
N LEU A 122 -21.14 22.22 5.43
CA LEU A 122 -19.70 22.32 5.71
C LEU A 122 -19.31 23.69 6.31
N MET A 123 -19.85 24.79 5.79
CA MET A 123 -19.62 26.13 6.35
C MET A 123 -20.21 26.26 7.77
N ARG A 124 -21.41 25.72 8.01
CA ARG A 124 -22.01 25.68 9.35
C ARG A 124 -21.17 24.87 10.33
N ALA A 125 -20.62 23.75 9.92
CA ALA A 125 -19.73 22.92 10.74
C ALA A 125 -18.43 23.67 11.10
N ALA A 126 -17.85 24.39 10.15
CA ALA A 126 -16.69 25.22 10.40
C ALA A 126 -16.99 26.32 11.44
N ALA A 127 -18.07 27.08 11.23
CA ALA A 127 -18.51 28.12 12.16
C ALA A 127 -18.88 27.56 13.55
N TYR A 128 -19.50 26.37 13.61
CA TYR A 128 -19.80 25.71 14.89
C TYR A 128 -18.53 25.40 15.69
N ARG A 129 -17.48 24.90 15.02
CA ARG A 129 -16.20 24.58 15.68
C ARG A 129 -15.52 25.83 16.28
N GLU A 130 -15.72 27.01 15.68
CA GLU A 130 -15.11 28.25 16.13
C GLU A 130 -15.87 28.92 17.30
N ARG A 131 -17.04 28.39 17.65
CA ARG A 131 -17.80 28.93 18.79
C ARG A 131 -17.10 28.57 20.10
N ALA A 132 -16.80 29.60 20.91
CA ALA A 132 -16.42 29.38 22.30
C ALA A 132 -17.63 28.94 23.12
N VAL A 133 -17.44 28.01 24.03
CA VAL A 133 -18.42 27.72 25.08
C VAL A 133 -18.36 28.88 26.09
N PRO A 134 -19.49 29.48 26.49
CA PRO A 134 -19.47 30.51 27.54
C PRO A 134 -18.86 29.95 28.84
N ASP A 135 -18.07 30.81 29.55
CA ASP A 135 -17.31 30.39 30.73
C ASP A 135 -18.20 29.87 31.88
N ASP A 136 -19.48 30.26 31.89
CA ASP A 136 -20.50 29.81 32.86
C ASP A 136 -21.00 28.37 32.67
N LEU A 137 -20.57 27.70 31.57
CA LEU A 137 -20.91 26.31 31.27
C LEU A 137 -19.69 25.37 31.27
N SER A 138 -18.52 25.84 31.70
CA SER A 138 -17.26 25.05 31.75
C SER A 138 -17.06 24.39 33.11
#